data_c1b2dbdf96d6dbbbed5ac79f2ec20d91
#
_entry.id   c1b2dbdf96d6dbbbed5ac79f2ec20d91
#
_cell.length_a   1.000
_cell.length_b   1.000
_cell.length_c   1.000
_cell.angle_alpha   90.00
_cell.angle_beta   90.00
_cell.angle_gamma   90.00
#
_symmetry.space_group_name_H-M   'P 1'
#
loop_
_entity.id
_entity.type
_entity.pdbx_description
1 polymer ?
#
loop_
_entity_poly.entity_id
_entity_poly.type
_entity_poly.pdbx_seq_one_letter_code
_entity_poly.pdbx_strand_id
1 'polypeptide(L)'
;MHGDGLGVVYYQANDQLCQWATALPFAAMLYCLGDGHPGIWGVYVQMQLSNPHQEILDWYHLNENLYKIGGSLNRLHEAEALLWPGKVDPTTALLSPLKQPQAHNFCDSRNFCDYLHTHQQRIPNYEYYQAEAIPIGSGSVESWVKQIDRRTQISDAQWREDHVPPVLAHRCAYLNGQLNPISLSKK
;
A
#
# COMPACT_ATOMS: atom_id res chain seq x y z
N MET A 1 10.27 1.51 -19.90
CA MET A 1 11.15 0.45 -19.35
C MET A 1 10.43 -0.10 -18.13
N HIS A 2 9.91 -1.34 -18.20
CA HIS A 2 9.46 -2.03 -16.99
C HIS A 2 10.73 -2.43 -16.27
N GLY A 3 11.07 -1.71 -15.19
CA GLY A 3 12.13 -2.13 -14.32
C GLY A 3 11.75 -3.48 -13.72
N ASP A 4 12.59 -4.49 -13.91
CA ASP A 4 12.48 -5.76 -13.19
C ASP A 4 12.67 -5.47 -11.70
N GLY A 5 11.56 -5.09 -11.04
CA GLY A 5 11.56 -4.81 -9.62
C GLY A 5 11.91 -6.08 -8.86
N LEU A 6 12.92 -6.00 -8.00
CA LEU A 6 13.24 -7.07 -7.07
C LEU A 6 12.09 -7.18 -6.07
N GLY A 7 11.47 -8.35 -5.98
CA GLY A 7 10.33 -8.60 -5.09
C GLY A 7 10.57 -9.81 -4.20
N VAL A 8 10.11 -9.72 -2.96
CA VAL A 8 10.08 -10.83 -2.02
C VAL A 8 8.77 -10.79 -1.25
N VAL A 9 8.28 -11.95 -0.84
CA VAL A 9 7.05 -12.08 -0.07
C VAL A 9 7.27 -12.98 1.14
N TYR A 10 6.76 -12.54 2.29
CA TYR A 10 6.79 -13.31 3.52
C TYR A 10 5.39 -13.32 4.15
N TYR A 11 5.01 -14.43 4.74
CA TYR A 11 3.77 -14.57 5.50
C TYR A 11 4.07 -14.52 7.00
N GLN A 12 3.57 -13.50 7.70
CA GLN A 12 3.76 -13.30 9.16
C GLN A 12 5.23 -13.36 9.62
N ALA A 13 6.17 -12.94 8.78
CA ALA A 13 7.61 -13.01 9.05
C ALA A 13 8.31 -11.67 8.76
N ASN A 14 7.86 -10.60 9.45
CA ASN A 14 8.39 -9.25 9.26
C ASN A 14 9.90 -9.17 9.51
N ASP A 15 10.44 -9.94 10.47
CA ASP A 15 11.89 -9.96 10.75
C ASP A 15 12.67 -10.44 9.53
N GLN A 16 12.20 -11.47 8.84
CA GLN A 16 12.84 -11.96 7.61
C GLN A 16 12.73 -10.94 6.47
N LEU A 17 11.59 -10.26 6.35
CA LEU A 17 11.40 -9.18 5.40
C LEU A 17 12.38 -8.03 5.67
N CYS A 18 12.50 -7.60 6.92
CA CYS A 18 13.44 -6.54 7.32
C CYS A 18 14.89 -6.94 7.06
N GLN A 19 15.29 -8.17 7.42
CA GLN A 19 16.64 -8.68 7.15
C GLN A 19 16.96 -8.71 5.64
N TRP A 20 16.01 -9.19 4.84
CA TRP A 20 16.18 -9.20 3.39
C TRP A 20 16.30 -7.78 2.83
N ALA A 21 15.41 -6.87 3.22
CA ALA A 21 15.41 -5.50 2.73
C ALA A 21 16.71 -4.76 3.11
N THR A 22 17.16 -4.87 4.36
CA THR A 22 18.37 -4.21 4.83
C THR A 22 19.67 -4.78 4.25
N ALA A 23 19.63 -5.97 3.67
CA ALA A 23 20.76 -6.55 2.93
C ALA A 23 20.90 -6.02 1.50
N LEU A 24 19.92 -5.26 1.00
CA LEU A 24 19.99 -4.69 -0.35
C LEU A 24 20.87 -3.44 -0.38
N PRO A 25 21.55 -3.18 -1.52
CA PRO A 25 22.27 -1.94 -1.72
C PRO A 25 21.27 -0.79 -1.92
N PHE A 26 21.04 0.00 -0.90
CA PHE A 26 20.11 1.12 -0.96
C PHE A 26 20.70 2.31 -1.75
N ALA A 27 19.81 3.02 -2.45
CA ALA A 27 20.11 4.32 -3.03
C ALA A 27 20.35 5.37 -1.93
N ALA A 28 20.94 6.51 -2.29
CA ALA A 28 21.21 7.60 -1.37
C ALA A 28 19.91 8.19 -0.75
N MET A 29 18.79 8.11 -1.48
CA MET A 29 17.46 8.51 -1.03
C MET A 29 16.49 7.37 -1.27
N LEU A 30 15.66 7.05 -0.28
CA LEU A 30 14.66 5.99 -0.33
C LEU A 30 13.25 6.57 -0.35
N TYR A 31 12.37 5.96 -1.12
CA TYR A 31 10.94 6.26 -1.13
C TYR A 31 10.17 5.05 -0.63
N CYS A 32 9.53 5.22 0.54
CA CYS A 32 8.82 4.18 1.26
C CYS A 32 7.31 4.35 1.05
N LEU A 33 6.73 3.55 0.15
CA LEU A 33 5.31 3.62 -0.16
C LEU A 33 4.48 2.72 0.77
N GLY A 34 3.30 3.22 1.18
CA GLY A 34 2.35 2.45 1.98
C GLY A 34 0.90 2.90 1.74
N ASP A 35 -0.04 1.99 1.98
CA ASP A 35 -1.48 2.20 1.80
C ASP A 35 -2.17 2.96 2.95
N GLY A 36 -1.41 3.35 3.97
CA GLY A 36 -1.91 4.00 5.18
C GLY A 36 -2.14 3.04 6.35
N HIS A 37 -1.99 1.73 6.17
CA HIS A 37 -2.12 0.79 7.28
C HIS A 37 -0.95 0.94 8.27
N PRO A 38 -1.23 1.05 9.59
CA PRO A 38 -0.18 1.27 10.60
C PRO A 38 0.92 0.20 10.60
N GLY A 39 0.57 -1.04 10.25
CA GLY A 39 1.52 -2.15 10.17
C GLY A 39 2.64 -1.94 9.14
N ILE A 40 2.36 -1.27 8.03
CA ILE A 40 3.37 -0.97 7.00
C ILE A 40 4.38 0.04 7.52
N TRP A 41 3.92 1.10 8.16
CA TRP A 41 4.82 2.09 8.77
C TRP A 41 5.65 1.48 9.90
N GLY A 42 5.06 0.55 10.67
CA GLY A 42 5.78 -0.23 11.68
C GLY A 42 6.93 -1.06 11.10
N VAL A 43 6.76 -1.64 9.91
CA VAL A 43 7.84 -2.37 9.20
C VAL A 43 8.98 -1.43 8.83
N TYR A 44 8.71 -0.23 8.30
CA TYR A 44 9.76 0.75 7.98
C TYR A 44 10.53 1.21 9.23
N VAL A 45 9.83 1.42 10.35
CA VAL A 45 10.49 1.70 11.64
C VAL A 45 11.37 0.53 12.07
N GLN A 46 10.89 -0.71 11.95
CA GLN A 46 11.64 -1.93 12.30
C GLN A 46 12.89 -2.12 11.43
N MET A 47 12.85 -1.70 10.16
CA MET A 47 14.02 -1.74 9.27
C MET A 47 15.17 -0.85 9.70
N GLN A 48 14.94 0.14 10.57
CA GLN A 48 15.96 1.08 11.06
C GLN A 48 16.81 1.66 9.92
N LEU A 49 16.14 2.14 8.88
CA LEU A 49 16.81 2.67 7.68
C LEU A 49 17.78 3.80 8.04
N SER A 50 19.07 3.59 7.77
CA SER A 50 20.11 4.59 8.00
C SER A 50 20.16 5.67 6.93
N ASN A 51 19.62 5.37 5.75
CA ASN A 51 19.58 6.30 4.62
C ASN A 51 18.45 7.32 4.79
N PRO A 52 18.61 8.54 4.30
CA PRO A 52 17.50 9.47 4.16
C PRO A 52 16.34 8.81 3.43
N HIS A 53 15.14 8.93 3.98
CA HIS A 53 13.97 8.33 3.37
C HIS A 53 12.75 9.25 3.49
N GLN A 54 11.85 9.12 2.52
CA GLN A 54 10.57 9.80 2.47
C GLN A 54 9.46 8.74 2.46
N GLU A 55 8.59 8.77 3.45
CA GLU A 55 7.37 7.98 3.45
C GLU A 55 6.35 8.64 2.52
N ILE A 56 5.68 7.83 1.69
CA ILE A 56 4.69 8.27 0.71
C ILE A 56 3.43 7.45 0.88
N LEU A 57 2.31 8.12 1.09
CA LEU A 57 1.00 7.48 1.04
C LEU A 57 0.67 7.14 -0.41
N ASP A 58 0.28 5.89 -0.65
CA ASP A 58 -0.12 5.44 -1.99
C ASP A 58 -1.28 6.28 -2.54
N TRP A 59 -1.06 6.92 -3.69
CA TRP A 59 -2.06 7.77 -4.34
C TRP A 59 -3.34 7.02 -4.69
N TYR A 60 -3.22 5.81 -5.19
CA TYR A 60 -4.38 5.05 -5.65
C TYR A 60 -5.26 4.64 -4.47
N HIS A 61 -4.67 4.22 -3.35
CA HIS A 61 -5.39 3.93 -2.10
C HIS A 61 -5.99 5.19 -1.47
N LEU A 62 -5.27 6.32 -1.50
CA LEU A 62 -5.79 7.61 -1.05
C LEU A 62 -7.01 8.02 -1.86
N ASN A 63 -6.92 7.92 -3.18
CA ASN A 63 -8.00 8.27 -4.10
C ASN A 63 -9.21 7.33 -3.95
N GLU A 64 -8.97 6.03 -3.84
CA GLU A 64 -10.03 5.05 -3.54
C GLU A 64 -10.77 5.39 -2.24
N ASN A 65 -10.04 5.73 -1.19
CA ASN A 65 -10.63 6.10 0.10
C ASN A 65 -11.41 7.42 0.01
N LEU A 66 -10.96 8.38 -0.80
CA LEU A 66 -11.72 9.60 -1.09
C LEU A 66 -13.08 9.27 -1.71
N TYR A 67 -13.12 8.42 -2.73
CA TYR A 67 -14.37 8.09 -3.41
C TYR A 67 -15.32 7.21 -2.56
N LYS A 68 -14.81 6.46 -1.58
CA LYS A 68 -15.62 5.72 -0.60
C LYS A 68 -16.48 6.62 0.28
N ILE A 69 -16.13 7.89 0.46
CA ILE A 69 -16.97 8.86 1.21
C ILE A 69 -18.34 9.00 0.55
N GLY A 70 -18.40 8.90 -0.79
CA GLY A 70 -19.61 9.10 -1.57
C GLY A 70 -20.09 10.55 -1.58
N GLY A 71 -21.34 10.76 -2.01
CA GLY A 71 -21.94 12.08 -2.13
C GLY A 71 -21.77 12.71 -3.51
N SER A 72 -21.55 14.03 -3.58
CA SER A 72 -21.44 14.77 -4.84
C SER A 72 -20.13 14.46 -5.58
N LEU A 73 -20.21 13.92 -6.80
CA LEU A 73 -19.04 13.67 -7.63
C LEU A 73 -18.23 14.93 -7.92
N ASN A 74 -18.89 16.08 -8.13
CA ASN A 74 -18.19 17.35 -8.37
C ASN A 74 -17.30 17.73 -7.17
N ARG A 75 -17.82 17.53 -5.96
CA ARG A 75 -17.05 17.77 -4.73
C ARG A 75 -15.89 16.80 -4.56
N LEU A 76 -16.08 15.54 -4.91
CA LEU A 76 -15.00 14.53 -4.87
C LEU A 76 -13.92 14.86 -5.89
N HIS A 77 -14.27 15.24 -7.13
CA HIS A 77 -13.32 15.67 -8.15
C HIS A 77 -12.54 16.93 -7.72
N GLU A 78 -13.21 17.89 -7.07
CA GLU A 78 -12.53 19.07 -6.53
C GLU A 78 -11.55 18.70 -5.40
N ALA A 79 -11.94 17.78 -4.52
CA ALA A 79 -11.07 17.26 -3.47
C ALA A 79 -9.86 16.50 -4.04
N GLU A 80 -10.06 15.67 -5.05
CA GLU A 80 -9.00 14.98 -5.79
C GLU A 80 -8.01 15.97 -6.41
N ALA A 81 -8.52 17.00 -7.09
CA ALA A 81 -7.71 18.06 -7.70
C ALA A 81 -6.88 18.86 -6.67
N LEU A 82 -7.35 18.95 -5.44
CA LEU A 82 -6.60 19.56 -4.33
C LEU A 82 -5.56 18.60 -3.73
N LEU A 83 -5.88 17.31 -3.62
CA LEU A 83 -4.97 16.29 -3.09
C LEU A 83 -3.82 15.98 -4.04
N TRP A 84 -4.04 16.09 -5.34
CA TRP A 84 -3.01 15.80 -6.34
C TRP A 84 -1.73 16.63 -6.15
N PRO A 85 -1.78 17.97 -5.96
CA PRO A 85 -0.62 18.76 -5.58
C PRO A 85 -0.32 18.74 -4.07
N GLY A 86 -0.90 17.85 -3.26
CA GLY A 86 -0.62 17.68 -1.84
C GLY A 86 -1.29 18.70 -0.91
N LYS A 87 -2.37 19.35 -1.33
CA LYS A 87 -3.06 20.40 -0.56
C LYS A 87 -4.06 19.80 0.45
N VAL A 88 -3.55 19.27 1.56
CA VAL A 88 -4.37 18.59 2.59
C VAL A 88 -5.35 19.55 3.27
N ASP A 89 -4.89 20.70 3.79
CA ASP A 89 -5.74 21.63 4.53
C ASP A 89 -6.93 22.18 3.70
N PRO A 90 -6.74 22.64 2.43
CA PRO A 90 -7.86 23.00 1.58
C PRO A 90 -8.83 21.85 1.33
N THR A 91 -8.33 20.62 1.18
CA THR A 91 -9.16 19.44 0.98
C THR A 91 -10.01 19.14 2.21
N THR A 92 -9.43 19.16 3.40
CA THR A 92 -10.18 18.95 4.66
C THR A 92 -11.20 20.05 4.88
N ALA A 93 -10.88 21.31 4.56
CA ALA A 93 -11.83 22.42 4.61
C ALA A 93 -13.01 22.25 3.62
N LEU A 94 -12.74 21.73 2.41
CA LEU A 94 -13.77 21.39 1.43
C LEU A 94 -14.67 20.26 1.92
N LEU A 95 -14.06 19.17 2.46
CA LEU A 95 -14.75 17.97 2.88
C LEU A 95 -15.37 18.08 4.29
N SER A 96 -15.07 19.15 5.03
CA SER A 96 -15.53 19.33 6.40
C SER A 96 -17.05 19.13 6.55
N PRO A 97 -17.47 18.25 7.48
CA PRO A 97 -18.88 17.97 7.74
C PRO A 97 -19.67 19.21 8.21
N LEU A 98 -19.01 20.21 8.78
CA LEU A 98 -19.65 21.45 9.24
C LEU A 98 -20.34 22.23 8.12
N LYS A 99 -19.96 22.00 6.85
CA LYS A 99 -20.60 22.64 5.68
C LYS A 99 -21.85 21.91 5.18
N GLN A 100 -22.06 20.65 5.59
CA GLN A 100 -23.23 19.85 5.21
C GLN A 100 -23.66 18.88 6.33
N PRO A 101 -24.22 19.36 7.44
CA PRO A 101 -24.58 18.55 8.61
C PRO A 101 -25.67 17.49 8.36
N GLN A 102 -26.34 17.52 7.20
CA GLN A 102 -27.42 16.58 6.84
C GLN A 102 -26.98 15.54 5.77
N ALA A 103 -25.70 15.48 5.39
CA ALA A 103 -25.23 14.50 4.43
C ALA A 103 -25.27 13.09 5.04
N HIS A 104 -25.79 12.11 4.29
CA HIS A 104 -25.84 10.69 4.68
C HIS A 104 -24.46 10.13 5.06
N ASN A 105 -23.39 10.78 4.63
CA ASN A 105 -21.98 10.34 4.75
C ASN A 105 -21.17 11.23 5.72
N PHE A 106 -21.83 11.84 6.71
CA PHE A 106 -21.15 12.70 7.69
C PHE A 106 -20.00 12.02 8.43
N CYS A 107 -20.21 10.77 8.85
CA CYS A 107 -19.22 9.98 9.57
C CYS A 107 -18.01 9.67 8.68
N ASP A 108 -18.25 9.29 7.43
CA ASP A 108 -17.20 8.90 6.49
C ASP A 108 -16.31 10.09 6.08
N SER A 109 -16.93 11.26 5.86
CA SER A 109 -16.17 12.49 5.58
C SER A 109 -15.28 12.91 6.75
N ARG A 110 -15.75 12.76 8.00
CA ARG A 110 -14.97 13.06 9.20
C ARG A 110 -13.79 12.09 9.34
N ASN A 111 -14.05 10.80 9.23
CA ASN A 111 -13.03 9.77 9.30
C ASN A 111 -11.95 9.98 8.23
N PHE A 112 -12.34 10.37 7.03
CA PHE A 112 -11.40 10.68 5.97
C PHE A 112 -10.59 11.94 6.24
N CYS A 113 -11.17 13.00 6.80
CA CYS A 113 -10.41 14.18 7.23
C CYS A 113 -9.38 13.83 8.31
N ASP A 114 -9.76 13.02 9.29
CA ASP A 114 -8.86 12.54 10.34
C ASP A 114 -7.73 11.67 9.75
N TYR A 115 -8.05 10.83 8.75
CA TYR A 115 -7.07 10.07 7.99
C TYR A 115 -6.09 10.97 7.23
N LEU A 116 -6.55 12.02 6.56
CA LEU A 116 -5.70 12.99 5.88
C LEU A 116 -4.74 13.69 6.84
N HIS A 117 -5.23 14.12 8.00
CA HIS A 117 -4.38 14.74 9.03
C HIS A 117 -3.32 13.76 9.57
N THR A 118 -3.70 12.51 9.81
CA THR A 118 -2.79 11.48 10.29
C THR A 118 -1.64 11.23 9.31
N HIS A 119 -1.92 11.31 8.02
CA HIS A 119 -0.96 11.03 6.96
C HIS A 119 -0.43 12.28 6.25
N GLN A 120 -0.69 13.48 6.77
CA GLN A 120 -0.35 14.74 6.09
C GLN A 120 1.11 14.82 5.63
N GLN A 121 2.04 14.35 6.44
CA GLN A 121 3.47 14.36 6.09
C GLN A 121 3.86 13.34 5.01
N ARG A 122 2.96 12.37 4.75
CA ARG A 122 3.14 11.30 3.75
C ARG A 122 2.39 11.59 2.45
N ILE A 123 1.67 12.71 2.39
CA ILE A 123 0.95 13.17 1.19
C ILE A 123 1.81 14.23 0.50
N PRO A 124 2.65 13.83 -0.46
CA PRO A 124 3.51 14.77 -1.18
C PRO A 124 2.72 15.50 -2.27
N ASN A 125 3.41 16.36 -3.02
CA ASN A 125 2.93 16.81 -4.32
C ASN A 125 3.08 15.64 -5.33
N TYR A 126 2.00 14.88 -5.56
CA TYR A 126 2.01 13.72 -6.47
C TYR A 126 2.25 14.13 -7.92
N GLU A 127 1.79 15.31 -8.34
CA GLU A 127 2.05 15.86 -9.67
C GLU A 127 3.56 16.01 -9.92
N TYR A 128 4.26 16.62 -8.99
CA TYR A 128 5.72 16.76 -9.04
C TYR A 128 6.41 15.39 -9.01
N TYR A 129 5.98 14.48 -8.12
CA TYR A 129 6.60 13.15 -8.01
C TYR A 129 6.43 12.33 -9.27
N GLN A 130 5.25 12.40 -9.90
CA GLN A 130 5.01 11.72 -11.16
C GLN A 130 5.87 12.31 -12.30
N ALA A 131 6.04 13.64 -12.36
CA ALA A 131 6.88 14.31 -13.34
C ALA A 131 8.36 13.91 -13.20
N GLU A 132 8.84 13.71 -11.96
CA GLU A 132 10.20 13.25 -11.65
C GLU A 132 10.35 11.71 -11.72
N ALA A 133 9.36 10.99 -12.21
CA ALA A 133 9.32 9.53 -12.26
C ALA A 133 9.53 8.83 -10.89
N ILE A 134 9.21 9.53 -9.80
CA ILE A 134 9.19 8.96 -8.45
C ILE A 134 7.89 8.13 -8.31
N PRO A 135 7.95 6.89 -7.83
CA PRO A 135 6.76 6.07 -7.65
C PRO A 135 5.75 6.71 -6.67
N ILE A 136 4.48 6.76 -7.08
CA ILE A 136 3.37 7.29 -6.28
C ILE A 136 2.36 6.23 -5.86
N GLY A 137 2.58 4.98 -6.23
CA GLY A 137 1.68 3.87 -5.94
C GLY A 137 2.37 2.51 -5.93
N SER A 138 1.77 1.58 -5.22
CA SER A 138 2.28 0.23 -4.93
C SER A 138 1.81 -0.85 -5.92
N GLY A 139 1.48 -0.49 -7.16
CA GLY A 139 0.91 -1.43 -8.15
C GLY A 139 1.72 -2.71 -8.37
N SER A 140 3.05 -2.67 -8.22
CA SER A 140 3.89 -3.87 -8.24
C SER A 140 3.61 -4.79 -7.04
N VAL A 141 3.41 -4.24 -5.84
CA VAL A 141 3.09 -5.00 -4.61
C VAL A 141 1.72 -5.67 -4.75
N GLU A 142 0.73 -4.96 -5.27
CA GLU A 142 -0.61 -5.53 -5.52
C GLU A 142 -0.56 -6.74 -6.46
N SER A 143 0.30 -6.69 -7.47
CA SER A 143 0.50 -7.83 -8.38
C SER A 143 1.03 -9.07 -7.63
N TRP A 144 1.94 -8.90 -6.66
CA TRP A 144 2.44 -9.98 -5.82
C TRP A 144 1.37 -10.51 -4.87
N VAL A 145 0.61 -9.63 -4.23
CA VAL A 145 -0.52 -10.02 -3.36
C VAL A 145 -1.53 -10.85 -4.14
N LYS A 146 -1.94 -10.42 -5.32
CA LYS A 146 -2.84 -11.18 -6.21
C LYS A 146 -2.29 -12.57 -6.58
N GLN A 147 -0.97 -12.72 -6.71
CA GLN A 147 -0.37 -14.03 -6.98
C GLN A 147 -0.42 -14.97 -5.77
N ILE A 148 -0.38 -14.43 -4.54
CA ILE A 148 -0.57 -15.22 -3.31
C ILE A 148 -2.02 -15.64 -3.19
N ASP A 149 -2.95 -14.72 -3.32
CA ASP A 149 -4.39 -14.93 -3.13
C ASP A 149 -5.00 -15.93 -4.11
N ARG A 150 -4.50 -16.00 -5.34
CA ARG A 150 -4.97 -16.97 -6.35
C ARG A 150 -4.97 -18.43 -5.87
N ARG A 151 -4.23 -18.77 -4.82
CA ARG A 151 -4.20 -20.13 -4.26
C ARG A 151 -5.17 -20.32 -3.11
N THR A 152 -5.60 -19.27 -2.44
CA THR A 152 -6.53 -19.30 -1.33
C THR A 152 -7.97 -18.96 -1.75
N GLN A 153 -8.11 -18.15 -2.81
CA GLN A 153 -9.41 -17.74 -3.37
C GLN A 153 -9.86 -18.65 -4.53
N ILE A 154 -9.68 -19.97 -4.41
CA ILE A 154 -10.22 -20.92 -5.38
C ILE A 154 -11.73 -21.04 -5.10
N SER A 155 -12.57 -20.73 -6.10
CA SER A 155 -14.02 -20.97 -6.01
C SER A 155 -14.30 -22.40 -5.58
N ASP A 156 -15.22 -22.54 -4.64
CA ASP A 156 -15.67 -23.82 -4.05
C ASP A 156 -14.67 -24.55 -3.12
N ALA A 157 -13.46 -23.99 -2.89
CA ALA A 157 -12.55 -24.53 -1.91
C ALA A 157 -12.92 -24.04 -0.50
N GLN A 158 -13.32 -24.94 0.38
CA GLN A 158 -13.49 -24.68 1.81
C GLN A 158 -12.16 -24.94 2.53
N TRP A 159 -11.48 -23.85 2.92
CA TRP A 159 -10.26 -23.95 3.71
C TRP A 159 -10.58 -24.00 5.20
N ARG A 160 -9.99 -24.94 5.91
CA ARG A 160 -9.94 -24.86 7.37
C ARG A 160 -8.94 -23.80 7.78
N GLU A 161 -9.26 -23.03 8.80
CA GLU A 161 -8.41 -21.88 9.25
C GLU A 161 -6.98 -22.33 9.60
N ASP A 162 -6.82 -23.53 10.16
CA ASP A 162 -5.52 -24.11 10.53
C ASP A 162 -4.65 -24.51 9.31
N HIS A 163 -5.26 -24.68 8.13
CA HIS A 163 -4.54 -25.03 6.90
C HIS A 163 -4.11 -23.81 6.06
N VAL A 164 -4.72 -22.66 6.27
CA VAL A 164 -4.40 -21.44 5.49
C VAL A 164 -2.96 -20.96 5.73
N PRO A 165 -2.46 -20.81 6.97
CA PRO A 165 -1.12 -20.33 7.22
C PRO A 165 0.00 -21.16 6.54
N PRO A 166 0.01 -22.51 6.65
CA PRO A 166 1.05 -23.31 5.96
C PRO A 166 0.98 -23.19 4.43
N VAL A 167 -0.21 -23.07 3.84
CA VAL A 167 -0.37 -22.89 2.38
C VAL A 167 0.19 -21.55 1.94
N LEU A 168 -0.08 -20.47 2.69
CA LEU A 168 0.46 -19.13 2.41
C LEU A 168 1.99 -19.09 2.56
N ALA A 169 2.53 -19.66 3.64
CA ALA A 169 3.97 -19.75 3.85
C ALA A 169 4.67 -20.52 2.72
N HIS A 170 4.10 -21.67 2.31
CA HIS A 170 4.61 -22.46 1.19
C HIS A 170 4.55 -21.68 -0.13
N ARG A 171 3.48 -20.92 -0.37
CA ARG A 171 3.35 -20.08 -1.56
C ARG A 171 4.37 -18.96 -1.58
N CYS A 172 4.63 -18.30 -0.46
CA CYS A 172 5.68 -17.31 -0.33
C CYS A 172 7.05 -17.92 -0.65
N ALA A 173 7.38 -19.07 -0.07
CA ALA A 173 8.64 -19.77 -0.35
C ALA A 173 8.81 -20.12 -1.84
N TYR A 174 7.72 -20.55 -2.51
CA TYR A 174 7.71 -20.79 -3.95
C TYR A 174 7.98 -19.50 -4.75
N LEU A 175 7.31 -18.42 -4.44
CA LEU A 175 7.47 -17.14 -5.12
C LEU A 175 8.87 -16.54 -4.91
N ASN A 176 9.47 -16.79 -3.75
CA ASN A 176 10.84 -16.38 -3.43
C ASN A 176 11.90 -17.30 -4.06
N GLY A 177 11.52 -18.33 -4.82
CA GLY A 177 12.46 -19.28 -5.40
C GLY A 177 13.17 -20.20 -4.40
N GLN A 178 12.66 -20.31 -3.17
CA GLN A 178 13.26 -21.10 -2.09
C GLN A 178 12.91 -22.59 -2.19
N LEU A 179 11.93 -22.95 -3.02
CA LEU A 179 11.55 -24.34 -3.26
C LEU A 179 12.32 -24.85 -4.48
N ASN A 180 13.31 -25.69 -4.26
CA ASN A 180 13.96 -26.42 -5.34
C ASN A 180 12.90 -27.32 -6.03
N PRO A 181 12.76 -27.28 -7.37
CA PRO A 181 11.97 -28.28 -8.05
C PRO A 181 12.55 -29.65 -7.71
N ILE A 182 11.76 -30.50 -7.06
CA ILE A 182 12.13 -31.91 -6.87
C ILE A 182 12.42 -32.43 -8.27
N SER A 183 13.68 -32.74 -8.53
CA SER A 183 14.06 -33.42 -9.76
C SER A 183 13.36 -34.79 -9.73
N LEU A 184 12.21 -34.89 -10.36
CA LEU A 184 11.59 -36.17 -10.68
C LEU A 184 12.57 -36.87 -11.64
N SER A 185 13.53 -37.59 -11.08
CA SER A 185 14.31 -38.57 -11.85
C SER A 185 13.30 -39.56 -12.43
N LYS A 186 13.05 -39.43 -13.73
CA LYS A 186 12.32 -40.46 -14.49
C LYS A 186 13.05 -41.78 -14.27
N LYS A 187 12.37 -42.69 -13.56
CA LYS A 187 12.69 -44.14 -13.65
C LYS A 187 12.04 -44.69 -14.89
#